data_b3b6e9fff7f813176d9e8350e5bd4962
#
_entry.id   b3b6e9fff7f813176d9e8350e5bd4962
#
_cell.length_a   1.000
_cell.length_b   1.000
_cell.length_c   1.000
_cell.angle_alpha   90.00
_cell.angle_beta   90.00
_cell.angle_gamma   90.00
#
_symmetry.space_group_name_H-M   'P 1'
#
loop_
_entity.id
_entity.type
_entity.pdbx_description
1 polymer ?
#
loop_
_entity_poly.entity_id
_entity_poly.type
_entity_poly.pdbx_seq_one_letter_code
_entity_poly.pdbx_strand_id
1 'polypeptide(L)'
;MKKSSLTLLVSVLALAGATAATAQTAPTAPTPPTFGAPVPGQCVLDEQAALTTSNMGKAAIDRLGQLKSNVDAELQPEATALETEYKSLQVEQKAAQTPAAKTAFDQKAAAWSDRRDALQQKMQQRQQEMQVTQQQVFSAIGQKMIPAVNAIVTQKQCATVIASDSLLHYDAPAATGGEPVSIVYANPAMNITTDVVAKMNASGETLPPFERANLSRGPAAPAARAAAKPASK
;
A
#
# COMPACT_ATOMS: atom_id res chain seq x y z
N MET A 1 -35.24 54.78 -3.16
CA MET A 1 -34.74 55.84 -4.08
C MET A 1 -33.26 55.97 -3.87
N LYS A 2 -32.52 55.92 -4.93
CA LYS A 2 -31.15 56.25 -5.34
C LYS A 2 -30.34 55.01 -5.77
N LYS A 3 -30.41 54.83 -7.08
CA LYS A 3 -29.51 53.99 -7.87
C LYS A 3 -28.15 54.73 -8.00
N SER A 4 -27.06 54.09 -7.68
CA SER A 4 -25.72 54.58 -8.05
C SER A 4 -25.04 53.52 -8.89
N SER A 5 -25.05 53.75 -10.19
CA SER A 5 -24.23 53.04 -11.18
C SER A 5 -22.80 53.46 -11.02
N LEU A 6 -21.88 52.54 -10.77
CA LEU A 6 -20.45 52.78 -10.81
C LEU A 6 -19.87 52.06 -12.05
N THR A 7 -19.62 52.83 -13.09
CA THR A 7 -19.01 52.39 -14.34
C THR A 7 -17.49 52.34 -14.11
N LEU A 8 -16.90 51.15 -14.12
CA LEU A 8 -15.45 50.96 -14.04
C LEU A 8 -14.91 50.69 -15.44
N LEU A 9 -14.20 51.69 -15.94
CA LEU A 9 -13.40 51.64 -17.18
C LEU A 9 -12.20 50.70 -16.97
N VAL A 10 -12.18 49.59 -17.69
CA VAL A 10 -11.02 48.69 -17.73
C VAL A 10 -10.14 49.10 -18.92
N SER A 11 -9.03 49.74 -18.62
CA SER A 11 -7.97 50.05 -19.62
C SER A 11 -7.11 48.80 -19.83
N VAL A 12 -7.21 48.18 -21.00
CA VAL A 12 -6.36 47.07 -21.42
C VAL A 12 -5.06 47.65 -21.95
N LEU A 13 -3.98 47.54 -21.17
CA LEU A 13 -2.61 47.74 -21.63
C LEU A 13 -2.08 46.37 -22.11
N ALA A 14 -1.98 46.22 -23.43
CA ALA A 14 -1.31 45.09 -24.05
C ALA A 14 0.22 45.32 -23.99
N LEU A 15 0.92 44.75 -23.03
CA LEU A 15 2.37 44.56 -23.06
C LEU A 15 2.68 43.24 -23.78
N ALA A 16 3.13 43.36 -25.04
CA ALA A 16 3.76 42.27 -25.76
C ALA A 16 5.15 42.02 -25.17
N GLY A 17 5.23 41.18 -24.14
CA GLY A 17 6.49 40.65 -23.60
C GLY A 17 6.87 39.39 -24.38
N ALA A 18 7.90 39.48 -25.23
CA ALA A 18 8.56 38.32 -25.81
C ALA A 18 9.24 37.54 -24.70
N THR A 19 8.59 36.49 -24.17
CA THR A 19 9.21 35.52 -23.28
C THR A 19 10.14 34.65 -24.10
N ALA A 20 11.46 34.93 -24.02
CA ALA A 20 12.45 33.94 -24.45
C ALA A 20 12.24 32.66 -23.65
N ALA A 21 11.71 31.64 -24.31
CA ALA A 21 11.63 30.29 -23.73
C ALA A 21 13.08 29.81 -23.55
N THR A 22 13.61 29.95 -22.33
CA THR A 22 14.81 29.24 -21.93
C THR A 22 14.48 27.78 -21.96
N ALA A 23 14.99 27.06 -22.97
CA ALA A 23 14.93 25.59 -22.98
C ALA A 23 15.61 25.09 -21.71
N GLN A 24 14.81 24.69 -20.70
CA GLN A 24 15.29 23.97 -19.55
C GLN A 24 15.84 22.64 -20.08
N THR A 25 17.17 22.52 -20.14
CA THR A 25 17.83 21.24 -20.35
C THR A 25 17.34 20.30 -19.26
N ALA A 26 16.63 19.26 -19.67
CA ALA A 26 16.20 18.20 -18.76
C ALA A 26 17.44 17.72 -17.97
N PRO A 27 17.33 17.52 -16.65
CA PRO A 27 18.45 17.02 -15.87
C PRO A 27 18.92 15.71 -16.49
N THR A 28 20.19 15.68 -16.89
CA THR A 28 20.83 14.47 -17.43
C THR A 28 20.74 13.41 -16.35
N ALA A 29 20.14 12.24 -16.66
CA ALA A 29 20.09 11.13 -15.75
C ALA A 29 21.50 10.80 -15.27
N PRO A 30 21.70 10.56 -13.96
CA PRO A 30 23.02 10.24 -13.42
C PRO A 30 23.58 9.01 -14.12
N THR A 31 24.84 9.07 -14.50
CA THR A 31 25.53 7.94 -15.12
C THR A 31 25.58 6.77 -14.13
N PRO A 32 25.15 5.56 -14.50
CA PRO A 32 25.20 4.41 -13.61
C PRO A 32 26.65 4.14 -13.18
N PRO A 33 26.87 3.69 -11.93
CA PRO A 33 28.22 3.41 -11.43
C PRO A 33 28.87 2.28 -12.21
N THR A 34 30.19 2.39 -12.40
CA THR A 34 31.00 1.30 -12.98
C THR A 34 31.39 0.34 -11.86
N PHE A 35 30.96 -0.91 -11.98
CA PHE A 35 31.29 -1.95 -11.00
C PHE A 35 32.63 -2.61 -11.32
N GLY A 36 33.33 -3.05 -10.27
CA GLY A 36 34.44 -3.99 -10.40
C GLY A 36 34.01 -5.38 -10.84
N ALA A 37 34.94 -6.33 -10.92
CA ALA A 37 34.61 -7.72 -11.22
C ALA A 37 33.65 -8.30 -10.15
N PRO A 38 32.68 -9.17 -10.54
CA PRO A 38 31.82 -9.83 -9.57
C PRO A 38 32.65 -10.74 -8.66
N VAL A 39 32.27 -10.81 -7.39
CA VAL A 39 32.93 -11.68 -6.40
C VAL A 39 32.41 -13.12 -6.60
N PRO A 40 33.28 -14.09 -6.92
CA PRO A 40 32.83 -15.47 -7.12
C PRO A 40 32.15 -16.04 -5.87
N GLY A 41 31.03 -16.73 -6.07
CA GLY A 41 30.29 -17.35 -4.98
C GLY A 41 29.44 -16.36 -4.13
N GLN A 42 29.48 -15.07 -4.39
CA GLN A 42 28.60 -14.09 -3.76
C GLN A 42 27.41 -13.78 -4.65
N CYS A 43 26.20 -13.96 -4.12
CA CYS A 43 24.97 -13.63 -4.81
C CYS A 43 24.16 -12.62 -4.00
N VAL A 44 23.34 -11.84 -4.68
CA VAL A 44 22.47 -10.84 -4.05
C VAL A 44 21.03 -11.09 -4.51
N LEU A 45 20.12 -11.11 -3.56
CA LEU A 45 18.69 -11.30 -3.80
C LEU A 45 17.93 -10.10 -3.25
N ASP A 46 17.20 -9.39 -4.10
CA ASP A 46 16.19 -8.44 -3.69
C ASP A 46 14.89 -9.21 -3.43
N GLU A 47 14.65 -9.53 -2.15
CA GLU A 47 13.48 -10.31 -1.73
C GLU A 47 12.18 -9.56 -2.03
N GLN A 48 12.14 -8.26 -1.77
CA GLN A 48 10.96 -7.44 -2.01
C GLN A 48 10.61 -7.40 -3.51
N ALA A 49 11.60 -7.19 -4.37
CA ALA A 49 11.39 -7.25 -5.81
C ALA A 49 10.95 -8.64 -6.26
N ALA A 50 11.54 -9.72 -5.74
CA ALA A 50 11.14 -11.08 -6.05
C ALA A 50 9.69 -11.37 -5.65
N LEU A 51 9.29 -10.93 -4.44
CA LEU A 51 7.90 -11.08 -3.94
C LEU A 51 6.90 -10.32 -4.81
N THR A 52 7.20 -9.08 -5.19
CA THR A 52 6.23 -8.19 -5.84
C THR A 52 6.17 -8.34 -7.35
N THR A 53 7.26 -8.74 -8.01
CA THR A 53 7.33 -8.84 -9.48
C THR A 53 6.99 -10.23 -10.02
N SER A 54 6.97 -11.27 -9.17
CA SER A 54 6.51 -12.60 -9.56
C SER A 54 5.01 -12.59 -9.92
N ASN A 55 4.57 -13.55 -10.76
CA ASN A 55 3.16 -13.68 -11.11
C ASN A 55 2.27 -13.87 -9.88
N MET A 56 2.74 -14.66 -8.91
CA MET A 56 2.07 -14.88 -7.64
C MET A 56 1.97 -13.58 -6.83
N GLY A 57 3.05 -12.79 -6.77
CA GLY A 57 3.09 -11.51 -6.09
C GLY A 57 2.14 -10.48 -6.70
N LYS A 58 2.13 -10.37 -8.03
CA LYS A 58 1.20 -9.49 -8.76
C LYS A 58 -0.26 -9.86 -8.48
N ALA A 59 -0.60 -11.15 -8.59
CA ALA A 59 -1.96 -11.62 -8.29
C ALA A 59 -2.36 -11.34 -6.81
N ALA A 60 -1.41 -11.46 -5.89
CA ALA A 60 -1.63 -11.13 -4.49
C ALA A 60 -1.87 -9.64 -4.27
N ILE A 61 -1.09 -8.77 -4.90
CA ILE A 61 -1.25 -7.31 -4.84
C ILE A 61 -2.60 -6.89 -5.40
N ASP A 62 -3.01 -7.44 -6.55
CA ASP A 62 -4.32 -7.18 -7.16
C ASP A 62 -5.46 -7.58 -6.21
N ARG A 63 -5.35 -8.75 -5.58
CA ARG A 63 -6.35 -9.22 -4.61
C ARG A 63 -6.39 -8.34 -3.36
N LEU A 64 -5.24 -7.93 -2.82
CA LEU A 64 -5.17 -6.99 -1.69
C LEU A 64 -5.81 -5.64 -2.06
N GLY A 65 -5.61 -5.17 -3.28
CA GLY A 65 -6.28 -3.98 -3.80
C GLY A 65 -7.81 -4.11 -3.81
N GLN A 66 -8.34 -5.26 -4.26
CA GLN A 66 -9.77 -5.56 -4.20
C GLN A 66 -10.30 -5.58 -2.75
N LEU A 67 -9.57 -6.22 -1.84
CA LEU A 67 -9.97 -6.27 -0.42
C LEU A 67 -9.99 -4.88 0.21
N LYS A 68 -9.01 -4.02 -0.14
CA LYS A 68 -9.01 -2.62 0.29
C LYS A 68 -10.23 -1.87 -0.27
N SER A 69 -10.52 -2.02 -1.54
CA SER A 69 -11.70 -1.40 -2.19
C SER A 69 -13.01 -1.82 -1.51
N ASN A 70 -13.11 -3.10 -1.11
CA ASN A 70 -14.26 -3.61 -0.37
C ASN A 70 -14.38 -2.97 1.03
N VAL A 71 -13.26 -2.74 1.72
CA VAL A 71 -13.22 -2.02 3.00
C VAL A 71 -13.69 -0.57 2.82
N ASP A 72 -13.19 0.11 1.79
CA ASP A 72 -13.59 1.48 1.50
C ASP A 72 -15.11 1.56 1.20
N ALA A 73 -15.64 0.62 0.41
CA ALA A 73 -17.07 0.52 0.12
C ALA A 73 -17.92 0.17 1.37
N GLU A 74 -17.39 -0.60 2.31
CA GLU A 74 -18.06 -0.90 3.59
C GLU A 74 -18.18 0.33 4.49
N LEU A 75 -17.18 1.21 4.50
CA LEU A 75 -17.10 2.35 5.43
C LEU A 75 -17.74 3.63 4.86
N GLN A 76 -17.71 3.81 3.55
CA GLN A 76 -18.16 5.02 2.86
C GLN A 76 -19.62 5.44 3.17
N PRO A 77 -20.62 4.54 3.17
CA PRO A 77 -22.01 4.93 3.45
C PRO A 77 -22.17 5.54 4.85
N GLU A 78 -21.53 4.95 5.87
CA GLU A 78 -21.60 5.42 7.25
C GLU A 78 -20.88 6.76 7.41
N ALA A 79 -19.71 6.93 6.79
CA ALA A 79 -18.99 8.20 6.77
C ALA A 79 -19.82 9.32 6.11
N THR A 80 -20.46 9.04 4.98
CA THR A 80 -21.33 10.00 4.27
C THR A 80 -22.56 10.37 5.09
N ALA A 81 -23.18 9.39 5.76
CA ALA A 81 -24.32 9.63 6.64
C ALA A 81 -23.95 10.54 7.82
N LEU A 82 -22.80 10.28 8.46
CA LEU A 82 -22.31 11.12 9.57
C LEU A 82 -21.96 12.54 9.12
N GLU A 83 -21.39 12.70 7.92
CA GLU A 83 -21.13 14.03 7.36
C GLU A 83 -22.41 14.82 7.10
N THR A 84 -23.43 14.16 6.54
CA THR A 84 -24.73 14.77 6.26
C THR A 84 -25.42 15.21 7.55
N GLU A 85 -25.41 14.34 8.57
CA GLU A 85 -25.98 14.62 9.87
C GLU A 85 -25.23 15.74 10.60
N TYR A 86 -23.91 15.80 10.49
CA TYR A 86 -23.12 16.91 11.04
C TYR A 86 -23.57 18.26 10.47
N LYS A 87 -23.80 18.35 9.16
CA LYS A 87 -24.32 19.57 8.52
C LYS A 87 -25.71 19.94 9.05
N SER A 88 -26.58 18.95 9.29
CA SER A 88 -27.87 19.18 9.92
C SER A 88 -27.75 19.69 11.35
N LEU A 89 -26.89 19.07 12.15
CA LEU A 89 -26.64 19.48 13.54
C LEU A 89 -26.11 20.93 13.63
N GLN A 90 -25.28 21.37 12.69
CA GLN A 90 -24.84 22.78 12.64
C GLN A 90 -26.00 23.77 12.44
N VAL A 91 -26.99 23.41 11.65
CA VAL A 91 -28.20 24.21 11.43
C VAL A 91 -29.08 24.19 12.67
N GLU A 92 -29.33 23.01 13.25
CA GLU A 92 -30.15 22.82 14.44
C GLU A 92 -29.57 23.56 15.67
N GLN A 93 -28.24 23.57 15.80
CA GLN A 93 -27.56 24.31 16.87
C GLN A 93 -27.91 25.78 16.87
N LYS A 94 -27.94 26.42 15.69
CA LYS A 94 -28.30 27.84 15.55
C LYS A 94 -29.78 28.10 15.85
N ALA A 95 -30.62 27.12 15.59
CA ALA A 95 -32.07 27.20 15.81
C ALA A 95 -32.50 26.87 17.23
N ALA A 96 -31.66 26.22 18.04
CA ALA A 96 -31.97 25.77 19.40
C ALA A 96 -31.94 26.91 20.40
N GLN A 97 -32.97 27.78 20.42
CA GLN A 97 -33.05 28.95 21.26
C GLN A 97 -33.81 28.71 22.58
N THR A 98 -34.61 27.64 22.67
CA THR A 98 -35.35 27.31 23.90
C THR A 98 -34.64 26.21 24.70
N PRO A 99 -34.85 26.12 26.05
CA PRO A 99 -34.25 25.04 26.84
C PRO A 99 -34.60 23.62 26.31
N ALA A 100 -35.85 23.41 25.90
CA ALA A 100 -36.27 22.13 25.34
C ALA A 100 -35.57 21.82 24.00
N ALA A 101 -35.42 22.82 23.12
CA ALA A 101 -34.70 22.65 21.86
C ALA A 101 -33.21 22.37 22.05
N LYS A 102 -32.58 22.99 23.05
CA LYS A 102 -31.19 22.71 23.44
C LYS A 102 -31.03 21.27 23.92
N THR A 103 -31.90 20.80 24.83
CA THR A 103 -31.87 19.40 25.30
C THR A 103 -32.00 18.41 24.16
N ALA A 104 -32.91 18.65 23.21
CA ALA A 104 -33.09 17.79 22.06
C ALA A 104 -31.83 17.80 21.12
N PHE A 105 -31.24 18.98 20.93
CA PHE A 105 -29.98 19.10 20.16
C PHE A 105 -28.84 18.34 20.85
N ASP A 106 -28.66 18.51 22.17
CA ASP A 106 -27.59 17.85 22.92
C ASP A 106 -27.67 16.32 22.84
N GLN A 107 -28.90 15.76 22.90
CA GLN A 107 -29.14 14.33 22.72
C GLN A 107 -28.72 13.85 21.32
N LYS A 108 -29.08 14.60 20.26
CA LYS A 108 -28.68 14.26 18.90
C LYS A 108 -27.17 14.38 18.70
N ALA A 109 -26.55 15.41 19.22
CA ALA A 109 -25.11 15.65 19.15
C ALA A 109 -24.33 14.53 19.86
N ALA A 110 -24.82 14.07 21.03
CA ALA A 110 -24.23 12.93 21.74
C ALA A 110 -24.33 11.65 20.91
N ALA A 111 -25.51 11.32 20.38
CA ALA A 111 -25.70 10.14 19.54
C ALA A 111 -24.85 10.17 18.26
N TRP A 112 -24.67 11.34 17.65
CA TRP A 112 -23.75 11.52 16.52
C TRP A 112 -22.30 11.26 16.92
N SER A 113 -21.88 11.80 18.08
CA SER A 113 -20.52 11.57 18.60
C SER A 113 -20.22 10.09 18.84
N ASP A 114 -21.16 9.36 19.45
CA ASP A 114 -21.01 7.93 19.70
C ASP A 114 -20.85 7.14 18.39
N ARG A 115 -21.64 7.48 17.38
CA ARG A 115 -21.54 6.82 16.04
C ARG A 115 -20.25 7.17 15.31
N ARG A 116 -19.79 8.43 15.42
CA ARG A 116 -18.49 8.83 14.88
C ARG A 116 -17.36 8.04 15.51
N ASP A 117 -17.38 7.88 16.82
CA ASP A 117 -16.35 7.16 17.57
C ASP A 117 -16.39 5.65 17.23
N ALA A 118 -17.58 5.07 17.07
CA ALA A 118 -17.75 3.69 16.59
C ALA A 118 -17.21 3.51 15.18
N LEU A 119 -17.46 4.44 14.26
CA LEU A 119 -16.89 4.40 12.91
C LEU A 119 -15.35 4.47 12.96
N GLN A 120 -14.79 5.33 13.78
CA GLN A 120 -13.34 5.44 13.94
C GLN A 120 -12.72 4.12 14.43
N GLN A 121 -13.33 3.48 15.43
CA GLN A 121 -12.89 2.15 15.89
C GLN A 121 -12.98 1.10 14.78
N LYS A 122 -14.07 1.09 14.02
CA LYS A 122 -14.25 0.20 12.89
C LYS A 122 -13.18 0.41 11.81
N MET A 123 -12.85 1.66 11.49
CA MET A 123 -11.76 1.99 10.55
C MET A 123 -10.41 1.45 11.03
N GLN A 124 -10.07 1.63 12.30
CA GLN A 124 -8.83 1.11 12.89
C GLN A 124 -8.78 -0.42 12.83
N GLN A 125 -9.90 -1.08 13.17
CA GLN A 125 -10.01 -2.53 13.06
C GLN A 125 -9.79 -3.02 11.62
N ARG A 126 -10.43 -2.39 10.64
CA ARG A 126 -10.26 -2.75 9.21
C ARG A 126 -8.83 -2.55 8.73
N GLN A 127 -8.17 -1.49 9.19
CA GLN A 127 -6.75 -1.26 8.90
C GLN A 127 -5.87 -2.37 9.46
N GLN A 128 -6.07 -2.78 10.71
CA GLN A 128 -5.33 -3.89 11.33
C GLN A 128 -5.59 -5.22 10.61
N GLU A 129 -6.83 -5.52 10.25
CA GLU A 129 -7.19 -6.71 9.48
C GLU A 129 -6.46 -6.75 8.13
N MET A 130 -6.37 -5.62 7.43
CA MET A 130 -5.63 -5.51 6.17
C MET A 130 -4.13 -5.69 6.36
N GLN A 131 -3.53 -5.12 7.40
CA GLN A 131 -2.11 -5.31 7.73
C GLN A 131 -1.78 -6.78 8.01
N VAL A 132 -2.59 -7.45 8.83
CA VAL A 132 -2.41 -8.88 9.12
C VAL A 132 -2.57 -9.72 7.85
N THR A 133 -3.57 -9.42 7.02
CA THR A 133 -3.76 -10.10 5.73
C THR A 133 -2.53 -9.95 4.84
N GLN A 134 -2.01 -8.73 4.71
CA GLN A 134 -0.82 -8.45 3.92
C GLN A 134 0.40 -9.24 4.41
N GLN A 135 0.65 -9.25 5.72
CA GLN A 135 1.74 -10.03 6.31
C GLN A 135 1.62 -11.53 6.02
N GLN A 136 0.42 -12.09 6.20
CA GLN A 136 0.16 -13.51 5.93
C GLN A 136 0.40 -13.88 4.47
N VAL A 137 -0.07 -13.03 3.55
CA VAL A 137 0.08 -13.23 2.11
C VAL A 137 1.54 -13.18 1.70
N PHE A 138 2.28 -12.14 2.10
CA PHE A 138 3.70 -12.04 1.76
C PHE A 138 4.55 -13.12 2.41
N SER A 139 4.23 -13.52 3.64
CA SER A 139 4.86 -14.68 4.27
C SER A 139 4.63 -15.98 3.48
N ALA A 140 3.41 -16.20 2.99
CA ALA A 140 3.08 -17.36 2.17
C ALA A 140 3.84 -17.36 0.83
N ILE A 141 3.96 -16.19 0.17
CA ILE A 141 4.77 -16.05 -1.05
C ILE A 141 6.23 -16.32 -0.74
N GLY A 142 6.77 -15.78 0.36
CA GLY A 142 8.14 -16.02 0.79
C GLY A 142 8.45 -17.51 0.97
N GLN A 143 7.55 -18.26 1.60
CA GLN A 143 7.69 -19.70 1.73
C GLN A 143 7.72 -20.43 0.38
N LYS A 144 6.93 -19.96 -0.60
CA LYS A 144 6.92 -20.49 -1.96
C LYS A 144 8.17 -20.08 -2.78
N MET A 145 8.81 -18.99 -2.40
CA MET A 145 10.05 -18.52 -3.02
C MET A 145 11.26 -19.40 -2.65
N ILE A 146 11.29 -19.98 -1.45
CA ILE A 146 12.44 -20.75 -0.94
C ILE A 146 12.94 -21.84 -1.93
N PRO A 147 12.08 -22.70 -2.51
CA PRO A 147 12.53 -23.72 -3.48
C PRO A 147 13.18 -23.11 -4.72
N ALA A 148 12.66 -21.97 -5.20
CA ALA A 148 13.22 -21.27 -6.35
C ALA A 148 14.60 -20.68 -6.01
N VAL A 149 14.74 -20.05 -4.85
CA VAL A 149 16.03 -19.53 -4.34
C VAL A 149 17.05 -20.66 -4.26
N ASN A 150 16.71 -21.79 -3.62
CA ASN A 150 17.60 -22.95 -3.47
C ASN A 150 18.08 -23.48 -4.84
N ALA A 151 17.18 -23.57 -5.81
CA ALA A 151 17.55 -24.03 -7.17
C ALA A 151 18.54 -23.07 -7.85
N ILE A 152 18.31 -21.74 -7.74
CA ILE A 152 19.18 -20.74 -8.36
C ILE A 152 20.52 -20.65 -7.64
N VAL A 153 20.54 -20.72 -6.29
CA VAL A 153 21.76 -20.76 -5.47
C VAL A 153 22.65 -21.94 -5.90
N THR A 154 22.06 -23.11 -6.07
CA THR A 154 22.80 -24.30 -6.56
C THR A 154 23.30 -24.11 -8.00
N GLN A 155 22.47 -23.60 -8.88
CA GLN A 155 22.81 -23.39 -10.29
C GLN A 155 23.93 -22.36 -10.47
N LYS A 156 23.91 -21.29 -9.70
CA LYS A 156 24.89 -20.19 -9.76
C LYS A 156 26.12 -20.44 -8.88
N GLN A 157 26.11 -21.55 -8.13
CA GLN A 157 27.18 -21.88 -7.17
C GLN A 157 27.43 -20.76 -6.14
N CYS A 158 26.35 -20.17 -5.61
CA CYS A 158 26.44 -19.15 -4.59
C CYS A 158 26.90 -19.76 -3.26
N ALA A 159 28.05 -19.34 -2.76
CA ALA A 159 28.53 -19.69 -1.41
C ALA A 159 27.81 -18.84 -0.33
N THR A 160 27.39 -17.62 -0.70
CA THR A 160 26.66 -16.70 0.17
C THR A 160 25.58 -15.99 -0.64
N VAL A 161 24.40 -15.86 -0.07
CA VAL A 161 23.32 -15.00 -0.59
C VAL A 161 23.10 -13.86 0.39
N ILE A 162 23.19 -12.65 -0.10
CA ILE A 162 22.94 -11.44 0.66
C ILE A 162 21.55 -10.97 0.28
N ALA A 163 20.63 -10.98 1.25
CA ALA A 163 19.31 -10.40 1.06
C ALA A 163 19.41 -8.87 1.05
N SER A 164 18.69 -8.23 0.17
CA SER A 164 18.58 -6.79 0.09
C SER A 164 17.16 -6.39 -0.25
N ASP A 165 16.63 -5.45 0.51
CA ASP A 165 15.28 -4.91 0.29
C ASP A 165 15.27 -3.76 -0.72
N SER A 166 16.44 -3.34 -1.24
CA SER A 166 16.52 -2.07 -1.97
C SER A 166 17.65 -1.93 -2.98
N LEU A 167 18.18 -3.03 -3.50
CA LEU A 167 19.26 -2.97 -4.51
C LEU A 167 18.94 -2.17 -5.78
N LEU A 168 17.68 -1.91 -6.05
CA LEU A 168 17.24 -1.33 -7.33
C LEU A 168 16.44 -0.04 -7.19
N HIS A 169 16.37 0.55 -6.00
CA HIS A 169 15.62 1.79 -5.77
C HIS A 169 16.48 3.05 -5.92
N TYR A 170 17.38 3.06 -6.92
CA TYR A 170 18.19 4.24 -7.22
C TYR A 170 17.34 5.46 -7.60
N ASP A 171 16.16 5.24 -8.18
CA ASP A 171 15.22 6.30 -8.59
C ASP A 171 14.08 6.54 -7.60
N ALA A 172 14.00 5.79 -6.50
CA ALA A 172 13.00 6.03 -5.47
C ALA A 172 13.49 7.09 -4.49
N PRO A 173 12.69 8.13 -4.17
CA PRO A 173 13.03 9.02 -3.07
C PRO A 173 13.19 8.17 -1.81
N ALA A 174 14.31 8.36 -1.11
CA ALA A 174 14.63 7.65 0.13
C ALA A 174 13.40 7.64 1.04
N ALA A 175 12.82 6.47 1.28
CA ALA A 175 11.71 6.31 2.20
C ALA A 175 12.21 6.76 3.58
N THR A 176 11.70 7.90 4.05
CA THR A 176 12.03 8.45 5.35
C THR A 176 11.56 7.47 6.41
N GLY A 177 12.49 6.75 7.04
CA GLY A 177 12.22 5.88 8.18
C GLY A 177 12.51 4.39 8.00
N GLY A 178 13.16 3.96 6.90
CA GLY A 178 13.63 2.58 6.76
C GLY A 178 14.88 2.30 7.57
N GLU A 179 15.04 1.08 8.08
CA GLU A 179 16.30 0.62 8.66
C GLU A 179 17.46 0.78 7.67
N PRO A 180 18.71 0.96 8.15
CA PRO A 180 19.84 1.21 7.27
C PRO A 180 20.01 0.05 6.30
N VAL A 181 19.93 0.37 5.01
CA VAL A 181 20.12 -0.60 3.92
C VAL A 181 21.56 -1.11 3.97
N SER A 182 21.72 -2.41 4.14
CA SER A 182 23.05 -3.04 4.26
C SER A 182 23.84 -2.98 2.96
N ILE A 183 23.17 -2.90 1.79
CA ILE A 183 23.78 -2.86 0.46
C ILE A 183 23.01 -1.88 -0.42
N VAL A 184 23.69 -0.81 -0.83
CA VAL A 184 23.13 0.21 -1.72
C VAL A 184 23.39 -0.13 -3.20
N TYR A 185 24.52 -0.74 -3.50
CA TYR A 185 24.93 -1.14 -4.84
C TYR A 185 25.56 -2.52 -4.83
N ALA A 186 25.21 -3.33 -5.82
CA ALA A 186 25.88 -4.60 -6.11
C ALA A 186 26.12 -4.72 -7.62
N ASN A 187 27.18 -5.44 -8.00
CA ASN A 187 27.42 -5.77 -9.38
C ASN A 187 26.20 -6.54 -9.94
N PRO A 188 25.58 -6.09 -11.03
CA PRO A 188 24.40 -6.74 -11.62
C PRO A 188 24.60 -8.23 -11.90
N ALA A 189 25.84 -8.67 -12.20
CA ALA A 189 26.16 -10.08 -12.42
C ALA A 189 26.00 -10.97 -11.16
N MET A 190 25.98 -10.35 -9.96
CA MET A 190 25.74 -11.05 -8.69
C MET A 190 24.26 -11.11 -8.33
N ASN A 191 23.40 -10.34 -9.00
CA ASN A 191 21.97 -10.26 -8.71
C ASN A 191 21.23 -11.48 -9.29
N ILE A 192 20.64 -12.29 -8.39
CA ILE A 192 19.89 -13.49 -8.78
C ILE A 192 18.36 -13.28 -8.77
N THR A 193 17.87 -12.08 -8.46
CA THR A 193 16.44 -11.78 -8.29
C THR A 193 15.63 -12.17 -9.51
N THR A 194 16.08 -11.76 -10.72
CA THR A 194 15.37 -12.07 -11.97
C THR A 194 15.30 -13.57 -12.23
N ASP A 195 16.38 -14.31 -11.95
CA ASP A 195 16.43 -15.76 -12.12
C ASP A 195 15.48 -16.47 -11.13
N VAL A 196 15.42 -16.00 -9.87
CA VAL A 196 14.49 -16.49 -8.86
C VAL A 196 13.04 -16.24 -9.29
N VAL A 197 12.71 -15.03 -9.75
CA VAL A 197 11.36 -14.68 -10.25
C VAL A 197 11.00 -15.56 -11.46
N ALA A 198 11.90 -15.73 -12.40
CA ALA A 198 11.67 -16.61 -13.55
C ALA A 198 11.40 -18.05 -13.10
N LYS A 199 12.14 -18.56 -12.13
CA LYS A 199 11.97 -19.90 -11.57
C LYS A 199 10.63 -20.04 -10.84
N MET A 200 10.23 -19.04 -10.02
CA MET A 200 8.91 -19.00 -9.39
C MET A 200 7.79 -19.02 -10.43
N ASN A 201 7.89 -18.20 -11.47
CA ASN A 201 6.88 -18.13 -12.51
C ASN A 201 6.78 -19.44 -13.33
N ALA A 202 7.90 -20.09 -13.56
CA ALA A 202 7.96 -21.38 -14.28
C ALA A 202 7.37 -22.55 -13.46
N SER A 203 7.30 -22.44 -12.13
CA SER A 203 6.68 -23.48 -11.29
C SER A 203 5.17 -23.57 -11.47
N GLY A 204 4.53 -22.50 -11.97
CA GLY A 204 3.07 -22.42 -12.10
C GLY A 204 2.32 -22.40 -10.75
N GLU A 205 3.05 -22.31 -9.64
CA GLU A 205 2.41 -22.25 -8.32
C GLU A 205 1.62 -20.96 -8.13
N THR A 206 0.47 -21.10 -7.47
CA THR A 206 -0.40 -19.97 -7.09
C THR A 206 -0.65 -19.98 -5.61
N LEU A 207 -1.07 -18.83 -5.08
CA LEU A 207 -1.62 -18.77 -3.72
C LEU A 207 -3.05 -19.33 -3.71
N PRO A 208 -3.45 -20.02 -2.64
CA PRO A 208 -4.86 -20.32 -2.42
C PRO A 208 -5.64 -18.99 -2.31
N PRO A 209 -6.93 -18.98 -2.67
CA PRO A 209 -7.79 -17.82 -2.42
C PRO A 209 -7.70 -17.38 -0.95
N PHE A 210 -7.56 -16.10 -0.72
CA PHE A 210 -7.49 -15.54 0.62
C PHE A 210 -8.48 -14.39 0.78
N GLU A 211 -8.94 -14.22 2.01
CA GLU A 211 -9.86 -13.18 2.44
C GLU A 211 -9.19 -12.28 3.48
N ARG A 212 -9.83 -11.15 3.77
CA ARG A 212 -9.39 -10.27 4.86
C ARG A 212 -9.39 -11.03 6.19
N ALA A 213 -8.33 -10.89 6.97
CA ALA A 213 -8.25 -11.44 8.32
C ALA A 213 -9.43 -10.93 9.16
N ASN A 214 -9.99 -11.80 10.00
CA ASN A 214 -11.08 -11.43 10.91
C ASN A 214 -10.55 -11.44 12.33
N LEU A 215 -10.20 -10.28 12.84
CA LEU A 215 -9.65 -10.13 14.19
C LEU A 215 -10.71 -10.28 15.29
N SER A 216 -12.00 -10.20 14.97
CA SER A 216 -13.09 -10.41 15.92
C SER A 216 -13.29 -11.87 16.27
N ARG A 217 -12.76 -12.80 15.47
CA ARG A 217 -12.94 -14.25 15.68
C ARG A 217 -11.88 -14.91 16.55
N GLY A 218 -10.85 -14.20 17.00
CA GLY A 218 -9.67 -14.83 17.58
C GLY A 218 -8.83 -15.53 16.49
N PRO A 219 -7.61 -16.01 16.80
CA PRO A 219 -6.79 -16.75 15.84
C PRO A 219 -7.57 -17.99 15.38
N ALA A 220 -7.78 -18.12 14.06
CA ALA A 220 -8.37 -19.32 13.49
C ALA A 220 -7.55 -20.53 13.94
N ALA A 221 -8.18 -21.48 14.59
CA ALA A 221 -7.52 -22.74 14.91
C ALA A 221 -6.89 -23.29 13.63
N PRO A 222 -5.63 -23.78 13.66
CA PRO A 222 -4.99 -24.34 12.48
C PRO A 222 -5.91 -25.41 11.92
N ALA A 223 -6.23 -25.29 10.62
CA ALA A 223 -7.09 -26.23 9.92
C ALA A 223 -6.62 -27.65 10.26
N ALA A 224 -7.46 -28.42 10.92
CA ALA A 224 -7.15 -29.77 11.33
C ALA A 224 -6.61 -30.51 10.09
N ARG A 225 -5.34 -30.93 10.14
CA ARG A 225 -4.74 -31.81 9.15
C ARG A 225 -5.74 -32.92 8.88
N ALA A 226 -6.26 -32.99 7.66
CA ALA A 226 -7.12 -34.07 7.24
C ALA A 226 -6.40 -35.37 7.64
N ALA A 227 -7.00 -36.12 8.57
CA ALA A 227 -6.47 -37.36 9.07
C ALA A 227 -6.20 -38.29 7.88
N ALA A 228 -4.95 -38.62 7.66
CA ALA A 228 -4.58 -39.62 6.67
C ALA A 228 -5.33 -40.90 6.99
N LYS A 229 -6.16 -41.33 6.04
CA LYS A 229 -6.93 -42.57 6.10
C LYS A 229 -5.94 -43.73 6.27
N PRO A 230 -6.05 -44.59 7.31
CA PRO A 230 -5.13 -45.70 7.46
C PRO A 230 -5.30 -46.64 6.27
N ALA A 231 -4.18 -47.02 5.65
CA ALA A 231 -4.15 -48.05 4.63
C ALA A 231 -4.59 -49.38 5.26
N SER A 232 -5.69 -49.94 4.77
CA SER A 232 -6.12 -51.30 5.10
C SER A 232 -5.14 -52.30 4.49
N LYS A 233 -4.60 -53.19 5.34
CA LYS A 233 -3.88 -54.38 4.89
C LYS A 233 -4.80 -55.35 4.20
#